data_232dd176ad166424eafeec95f72359a3
#
_entry.id   232dd176ad166424eafeec95f72359a3
#
_cell.length_a   1.000
_cell.length_b   1.000
_cell.length_c   1.000
_cell.angle_alpha   90.00
_cell.angle_beta   90.00
_cell.angle_gamma   90.00
#
_symmetry.space_group_name_H-M   'P 1'
#
loop_
_entity.id
_entity.type
_entity.pdbx_description
1 polymer ?
#
loop_
_entity_poly.entity_id
_entity_poly.type
_entity_poly.pdbx_seq_one_letter_code
_entity_poly.pdbx_strand_id
1 'polypeptide(L)'
;PALAAFHERQSAESIYRRYFSPKPRLSDRDLEHFTNIDMVDRVALAVESQDQFVAWASYERWPGRNEAEAAFMVDDEFHGQGIATLLLEHLAAIARTNGIERFTAEVMGDNRGMLAVFSKAGWPLKRRFDSGVVDLDWDLATTDEFLDSVERREQRADSRAVTRLLIPKAIAVIGASDRPSSVGAALWKNLNRAATMPVYAVNPNR
;
A
#
# COMPACT_ATOMS: atom_id res chain seq x y z
N PRO A 1 -7.98 19.76 0.10
CA PRO A 1 -7.19 20.01 -1.13
C PRO A 1 -6.43 18.75 -1.59
N ALA A 2 -5.68 18.07 -0.70
CA ALA A 2 -4.84 16.91 -1.08
C ALA A 2 -5.65 15.73 -1.64
N LEU A 3 -6.80 15.38 -1.01
CA LEU A 3 -7.69 14.32 -1.50
C LEU A 3 -8.29 14.63 -2.88
N ALA A 4 -8.67 15.89 -3.12
CA ALA A 4 -9.17 16.32 -4.43
C ALA A 4 -8.09 16.18 -5.51
N ALA A 5 -6.88 16.65 -5.23
CA ALA A 5 -5.75 16.53 -6.13
C ALA A 5 -5.35 15.07 -6.39
N PHE A 6 -5.42 14.20 -5.38
CA PHE A 6 -5.24 12.76 -5.52
C PHE A 6 -6.29 12.15 -6.47
N HIS A 7 -7.57 12.49 -6.24
CA HIS A 7 -8.67 11.98 -7.08
C HIS A 7 -8.55 12.42 -8.55
N GLU A 8 -8.22 13.68 -8.80
CA GLU A 8 -8.10 14.23 -10.16
C GLU A 8 -6.95 13.63 -10.99
N ARG A 9 -5.96 13.01 -10.34
CA ARG A 9 -4.87 12.31 -11.01
C ARG A 9 -5.22 10.88 -11.42
N GLN A 10 -6.30 10.31 -10.86
CA GLN A 10 -6.66 8.93 -11.14
C GLN A 10 -7.16 8.75 -12.57
N SER A 11 -6.90 7.59 -13.16
CA SER A 11 -7.48 7.25 -14.44
C SER A 11 -9.01 7.15 -14.36
N ALA A 12 -9.68 7.38 -15.49
CA ALA A 12 -11.14 7.21 -15.58
C ALA A 12 -11.58 5.79 -15.19
N GLU A 13 -10.74 4.79 -15.45
CA GLU A 13 -10.97 3.40 -15.08
C GLU A 13 -10.91 3.21 -13.56
N SER A 14 -9.88 3.73 -12.88
CA SER A 14 -9.74 3.65 -11.43
C SER A 14 -10.87 4.40 -10.71
N ILE A 15 -11.28 5.55 -11.24
CA ILE A 15 -12.46 6.28 -10.74
C ILE A 15 -13.73 5.44 -10.89
N TYR A 16 -13.95 4.86 -12.08
CA TYR A 16 -15.14 4.04 -12.33
C TYR A 16 -15.18 2.80 -11.43
N ARG A 17 -14.05 2.14 -11.26
CA ARG A 17 -13.92 0.98 -10.36
C ARG A 17 -14.19 1.30 -8.89
N ARG A 18 -13.97 2.55 -8.48
CA ARG A 18 -14.21 3.00 -7.10
C ARG A 18 -15.64 3.44 -6.85
N TYR A 19 -16.24 4.13 -7.82
CA TYR A 19 -17.54 4.79 -7.66
C TYR A 19 -18.67 4.14 -8.47
N PHE A 20 -18.38 3.14 -9.29
CA PHE A 20 -19.31 2.48 -10.21
C PHE A 20 -20.01 3.46 -11.18
N SER A 21 -19.44 4.64 -11.32
CA SER A 21 -19.92 5.71 -12.17
C SER A 21 -18.79 6.67 -12.54
N PRO A 22 -18.92 7.41 -13.66
CA PRO A 22 -18.01 8.49 -13.97
C PRO A 22 -18.09 9.57 -12.88
N LYS A 23 -16.95 9.87 -12.26
CA LYS A 23 -16.86 10.90 -11.20
C LYS A 23 -15.55 11.66 -11.35
N PRO A 24 -15.41 12.50 -12.38
CA PRO A 24 -14.13 13.14 -12.72
C PRO A 24 -13.65 14.13 -11.64
N ARG A 25 -14.56 14.61 -10.79
CA ARG A 25 -14.25 15.47 -9.65
C ARG A 25 -15.08 15.08 -8.44
N LEU A 26 -14.51 15.25 -7.26
CA LEU A 26 -15.25 15.19 -6.01
C LEU A 26 -15.97 16.52 -5.77
N SER A 27 -17.25 16.47 -5.44
CA SER A 27 -17.99 17.64 -4.99
C SER A 27 -17.56 18.04 -3.57
N ASP A 28 -17.88 19.27 -3.15
CA ASP A 28 -17.63 19.71 -1.77
C ASP A 28 -18.29 18.79 -0.75
N ARG A 29 -19.47 18.27 -1.05
CA ARG A 29 -20.18 17.29 -0.23
C ARG A 29 -19.42 15.96 -0.15
N ASP A 30 -18.83 15.48 -1.25
CA ASP A 30 -17.98 14.28 -1.23
C ASP A 30 -16.73 14.51 -0.38
N LEU A 31 -16.09 15.66 -0.56
CA LEU A 31 -14.89 16.01 0.22
C LEU A 31 -15.20 16.12 1.70
N GLU A 32 -16.31 16.79 2.07
CA GLU A 32 -16.76 16.83 3.44
C GLU A 32 -17.04 15.43 3.99
N HIS A 33 -17.77 14.59 3.24
CA HIS A 33 -18.08 13.23 3.64
C HIS A 33 -16.81 12.39 3.88
N PHE A 34 -15.83 12.45 2.98
CA PHE A 34 -14.60 11.65 3.08
C PHE A 34 -13.59 12.18 4.08
N THR A 35 -13.67 13.45 4.48
CA THR A 35 -12.75 14.05 5.46
C THR A 35 -13.36 14.21 6.85
N ASN A 36 -14.69 14.14 6.98
CA ASN A 36 -15.37 14.16 8.28
C ASN A 36 -15.34 12.75 8.89
N ILE A 37 -14.18 12.37 9.41
CA ILE A 37 -13.90 11.08 10.03
C ILE A 37 -13.85 11.24 11.55
N ASP A 38 -14.44 10.29 12.27
CA ASP A 38 -14.47 10.24 13.75
C ASP A 38 -13.49 9.22 14.33
N MET A 39 -12.82 8.47 13.47
CA MET A 39 -11.89 7.39 13.81
C MET A 39 -12.53 6.21 14.57
N VAL A 40 -13.84 6.12 14.59
CA VAL A 40 -14.63 5.06 15.22
C VAL A 40 -15.56 4.39 14.22
N ASP A 41 -16.60 5.10 13.79
CA ASP A 41 -17.57 4.61 12.81
C ASP A 41 -17.15 4.91 11.37
N ARG A 42 -16.35 5.94 11.20
CA ARG A 42 -15.78 6.38 9.93
C ARG A 42 -14.28 6.59 10.08
N VAL A 43 -13.51 5.73 9.44
CA VAL A 43 -12.05 5.77 9.47
C VAL A 43 -11.52 5.88 8.06
N ALA A 44 -10.51 6.71 7.87
CA ALA A 44 -9.79 6.80 6.62
C ALA A 44 -8.27 6.80 6.88
N LEU A 45 -7.54 6.10 6.04
CA LEU A 45 -6.08 6.05 6.00
C LEU A 45 -5.59 6.54 4.64
N ALA A 46 -4.55 7.33 4.64
CA ALA A 46 -3.87 7.78 3.44
C ALA A 46 -2.41 7.34 3.46
N VAL A 47 -1.88 7.01 2.30
CA VAL A 47 -0.44 6.80 2.11
C VAL A 47 0.12 7.99 1.35
N GLU A 48 1.19 8.54 1.87
CA GLU A 48 1.90 9.66 1.27
C GLU A 48 3.29 9.20 0.79
N SER A 49 3.69 9.65 -0.38
CA SER A 49 5.01 9.45 -0.95
C SER A 49 5.46 10.74 -1.63
N GLN A 50 6.64 11.24 -1.28
CA GLN A 50 7.18 12.49 -1.85
C GLN A 50 6.18 13.67 -1.78
N ASP A 51 5.57 13.87 -0.60
CA ASP A 51 4.59 14.92 -0.31
C ASP A 51 3.29 14.84 -1.15
N GLN A 52 2.98 13.67 -1.70
CA GLN A 52 1.75 13.42 -2.45
C GLN A 52 0.99 12.21 -1.92
N PHE A 53 -0.33 12.30 -1.86
CA PHE A 53 -1.17 11.14 -1.59
C PHE A 53 -1.08 10.16 -2.77
N VAL A 54 -0.75 8.91 -2.47
CA VAL A 54 -0.64 7.83 -3.47
C VAL A 54 -1.65 6.71 -3.23
N ALA A 55 -2.29 6.68 -2.08
CA ALA A 55 -3.37 5.76 -1.80
C ALA A 55 -4.28 6.28 -0.68
N TRP A 56 -5.53 5.86 -0.72
CA TRP A 56 -6.54 6.15 0.28
C TRP A 56 -7.43 4.93 0.48
N ALA A 57 -7.72 4.62 1.73
CA ALA A 57 -8.66 3.57 2.11
C ALA A 57 -9.51 4.04 3.26
N SER A 58 -10.76 3.59 3.31
CA SER A 58 -11.69 3.92 4.38
C SER A 58 -12.61 2.77 4.71
N TYR A 59 -13.17 2.80 5.90
CA TYR A 59 -14.38 2.08 6.19
C TYR A 59 -15.45 3.02 6.75
N GLU A 60 -16.71 2.64 6.56
CA GLU A 60 -17.88 3.27 7.12
C GLU A 60 -18.78 2.20 7.73
N ARG A 61 -19.10 2.34 9.03
CA ARG A 61 -19.95 1.41 9.77
C ARG A 61 -21.40 1.49 9.30
N TRP A 62 -22.01 0.36 9.09
CA TRP A 62 -23.46 0.30 8.88
C TRP A 62 -24.20 0.68 10.16
N PRO A 63 -25.21 1.58 10.10
CA PRO A 63 -25.93 2.04 11.28
C PRO A 63 -26.49 0.89 12.11
N GLY A 64 -26.10 0.86 13.41
CA GLY A 64 -26.59 -0.12 14.37
C GLY A 64 -26.04 -1.55 14.16
N ARG A 65 -24.96 -1.73 13.38
CA ARG A 65 -24.32 -3.03 13.13
C ARG A 65 -22.87 -3.04 13.54
N ASN A 66 -22.31 -4.23 13.81
CA ASN A 66 -20.88 -4.47 13.96
C ASN A 66 -20.24 -4.79 12.60
N GLU A 67 -20.72 -4.16 11.54
CA GLU A 67 -20.30 -4.34 10.15
C GLU A 67 -19.95 -3.00 9.55
N ALA A 68 -18.94 -2.96 8.67
CA ALA A 68 -18.57 -1.75 7.96
C ALA A 68 -18.25 -2.06 6.49
N GLU A 69 -18.52 -1.10 5.61
CA GLU A 69 -18.10 -1.14 4.23
C GLU A 69 -16.68 -0.60 4.09
N ALA A 70 -15.81 -1.37 3.47
CA ALA A 70 -14.41 -0.99 3.23
C ALA A 70 -14.22 -0.63 1.75
N ALA A 71 -13.50 0.47 1.50
CA ALA A 71 -13.25 0.97 0.16
C ALA A 71 -11.82 1.47 -0.01
N PHE A 72 -11.25 1.28 -1.22
CA PHE A 72 -9.84 1.53 -1.51
C PHE A 72 -9.66 2.26 -2.83
N MET A 73 -8.64 3.09 -2.89
CA MET A 73 -8.13 3.68 -4.12
C MET A 73 -6.61 3.82 -4.00
N VAL A 74 -5.89 3.31 -4.98
CA VAL A 74 -4.43 3.41 -5.07
C VAL A 74 -4.11 4.02 -6.42
N ASP A 75 -3.20 4.96 -6.46
CA ASP A 75 -2.70 5.58 -7.68
C ASP A 75 -2.15 4.52 -8.64
N ASP A 76 -2.47 4.62 -9.93
CA ASP A 76 -2.16 3.62 -10.94
C ASP A 76 -0.67 3.28 -11.02
N GLU A 77 0.20 4.27 -10.80
CA GLU A 77 1.66 4.09 -10.79
C GLU A 77 2.16 3.27 -9.60
N PHE A 78 1.35 3.15 -8.55
CA PHE A 78 1.68 2.43 -7.32
C PHE A 78 0.96 1.07 -7.21
N HIS A 79 0.26 0.63 -8.25
CA HIS A 79 -0.37 -0.69 -8.28
C HIS A 79 0.67 -1.81 -8.17
N GLY A 80 0.27 -2.94 -7.58
CA GLY A 80 1.12 -4.14 -7.44
C GLY A 80 2.23 -4.04 -6.39
N GLN A 81 2.34 -2.93 -5.65
CA GLN A 81 3.36 -2.73 -4.61
C GLN A 81 2.92 -3.18 -3.21
N GLY A 82 1.70 -3.70 -3.07
CA GLY A 82 1.17 -4.22 -1.78
C GLY A 82 0.52 -3.16 -0.89
N ILE A 83 0.41 -1.90 -1.35
CA ILE A 83 -0.15 -0.78 -0.58
C ILE A 83 -1.59 -1.08 -0.14
N ALA A 84 -2.45 -1.54 -1.05
CA ALA A 84 -3.85 -1.87 -0.72
C ALA A 84 -3.95 -2.98 0.34
N THR A 85 -3.06 -3.98 0.30
CA THR A 85 -3.02 -5.05 1.30
C THR A 85 -2.65 -4.50 2.68
N LEU A 86 -1.63 -3.65 2.74
CA LEU A 86 -1.19 -3.03 3.99
C LEU A 86 -2.30 -2.14 4.57
N LEU A 87 -2.96 -1.33 3.73
CA LEU A 87 -4.09 -0.51 4.15
C LEU A 87 -5.25 -1.36 4.68
N LEU A 88 -5.56 -2.49 4.04
CA LEU A 88 -6.60 -3.42 4.49
C LEU A 88 -6.28 -3.98 5.89
N GLU A 89 -5.04 -4.37 6.13
CA GLU A 89 -4.60 -4.89 7.43
C GLU A 89 -4.72 -3.85 8.55
N HIS A 90 -4.28 -2.61 8.27
CA HIS A 90 -4.39 -1.51 9.23
C HIS A 90 -5.85 -1.13 9.50
N LEU A 91 -6.68 -1.01 8.46
CA LEU A 91 -8.11 -0.74 8.62
C LEU A 91 -8.79 -1.84 9.44
N ALA A 92 -8.49 -3.11 9.19
CA ALA A 92 -9.05 -4.23 9.94
C ALA A 92 -8.61 -4.22 11.41
N ALA A 93 -7.37 -3.84 11.70
CA ALA A 93 -6.88 -3.69 13.08
C ALA A 93 -7.63 -2.59 13.83
N ILE A 94 -7.81 -1.41 13.21
CA ILE A 94 -8.58 -0.30 13.78
C ILE A 94 -10.05 -0.69 13.94
N ALA A 95 -10.65 -1.32 12.94
CA ALA A 95 -12.04 -1.76 12.96
C ALA A 95 -12.33 -2.72 14.12
N ARG A 96 -11.47 -3.71 14.37
CA ARG A 96 -11.58 -4.61 15.52
C ARG A 96 -11.53 -3.85 16.84
N THR A 97 -10.63 -2.89 16.98
CA THR A 97 -10.53 -2.05 18.18
C THR A 97 -11.81 -1.25 18.42
N ASN A 98 -12.48 -0.86 17.33
CA ASN A 98 -13.74 -0.13 17.36
C ASN A 98 -14.99 -1.06 17.44
N GLY A 99 -14.80 -2.38 17.66
CA GLY A 99 -15.90 -3.33 17.78
C GLY A 99 -16.61 -3.67 16.47
N ILE A 100 -15.96 -3.48 15.33
CA ILE A 100 -16.42 -3.98 14.02
C ILE A 100 -15.92 -5.41 13.88
N GLU A 101 -16.83 -6.33 13.60
CA GLU A 101 -16.55 -7.75 13.48
C GLU A 101 -16.47 -8.22 12.04
N ARG A 102 -17.04 -7.45 11.10
CA ARG A 102 -17.17 -7.82 9.69
C ARG A 102 -16.94 -6.64 8.77
N PHE A 103 -16.24 -6.91 7.67
CA PHE A 103 -16.19 -6.01 6.53
C PHE A 103 -17.00 -6.53 5.35
N THR A 104 -17.57 -5.57 4.63
CA THR A 104 -18.12 -5.78 3.28
C THR A 104 -17.38 -4.90 2.29
N ALA A 105 -17.37 -5.28 1.02
CA ALA A 105 -16.87 -4.44 -0.07
C ALA A 105 -17.52 -4.84 -1.39
N GLU A 106 -17.75 -3.87 -2.26
CA GLU A 106 -18.16 -4.08 -3.63
C GLU A 106 -16.97 -3.88 -4.57
N VAL A 107 -16.75 -4.82 -5.47
CA VAL A 107 -15.62 -4.80 -6.41
C VAL A 107 -16.11 -5.14 -7.81
N MET A 108 -15.74 -4.34 -8.81
CA MET A 108 -15.99 -4.71 -10.21
C MET A 108 -15.34 -6.06 -10.52
N GLY A 109 -16.08 -6.95 -11.19
CA GLY A 109 -15.64 -8.32 -11.47
C GLY A 109 -14.38 -8.40 -12.35
N ASP A 110 -14.08 -7.36 -13.13
CA ASP A 110 -12.86 -7.22 -13.92
C ASP A 110 -11.67 -6.66 -13.14
N ASN A 111 -11.88 -6.11 -11.94
CA ASN A 111 -10.82 -5.60 -11.07
C ASN A 111 -10.07 -6.73 -10.36
N ARG A 112 -9.32 -7.52 -11.15
CA ARG A 112 -8.54 -8.67 -10.66
C ARG A 112 -7.51 -8.28 -9.60
N GLY A 113 -6.99 -7.05 -9.69
CA GLY A 113 -6.03 -6.52 -8.72
C GLY A 113 -6.63 -6.45 -7.32
N MET A 114 -7.79 -5.80 -7.18
CA MET A 114 -8.46 -5.65 -5.89
C MET A 114 -9.02 -6.97 -5.37
N LEU A 115 -9.60 -7.80 -6.23
CA LEU A 115 -10.04 -9.15 -5.87
C LEU A 115 -8.88 -10.01 -5.33
N ALA A 116 -7.66 -9.85 -5.87
CA ALA A 116 -6.47 -10.54 -5.38
C ALA A 116 -6.03 -10.02 -4.00
N VAL A 117 -6.18 -8.72 -3.71
CA VAL A 117 -5.89 -8.14 -2.38
C VAL A 117 -6.73 -8.83 -1.31
N PHE A 118 -8.05 -8.84 -1.49
CA PHE A 118 -8.97 -9.50 -0.54
C PHE A 118 -8.73 -11.00 -0.42
N SER A 119 -8.50 -11.69 -1.54
CA SER A 119 -8.27 -13.14 -1.53
C SER A 119 -7.00 -13.58 -0.82
N LYS A 120 -5.98 -12.72 -0.82
CA LYS A 120 -4.66 -13.00 -0.22
C LYS A 120 -4.51 -12.45 1.19
N ALA A 121 -5.52 -11.77 1.70
CA ALA A 121 -5.48 -11.18 3.04
C ALA A 121 -5.48 -12.21 4.17
N GLY A 122 -5.97 -13.43 3.90
CA GLY A 122 -5.95 -14.55 4.85
C GLY A 122 -7.25 -14.73 5.62
N TRP A 123 -8.28 -13.93 5.35
CA TRP A 123 -9.61 -14.19 5.90
C TRP A 123 -10.45 -15.06 4.98
N PRO A 124 -11.32 -15.95 5.53
CA PRO A 124 -12.35 -16.65 4.78
C PRO A 124 -13.28 -15.63 4.12
N LEU A 125 -13.33 -15.63 2.78
CA LEU A 125 -14.03 -14.63 1.99
C LEU A 125 -15.30 -15.23 1.36
N LYS A 126 -16.46 -14.70 1.70
CA LYS A 126 -17.70 -14.98 1.01
C LYS A 126 -17.83 -14.05 -0.20
N ARG A 127 -18.28 -14.59 -1.32
CA ARG A 127 -18.40 -13.84 -2.59
C ARG A 127 -19.77 -14.09 -3.19
N ARG A 128 -20.42 -13.03 -3.61
CA ARG A 128 -21.62 -13.09 -4.43
C ARG A 128 -21.39 -12.26 -5.69
N PHE A 129 -21.62 -12.83 -6.84
CA PHE A 129 -21.53 -12.13 -8.12
C PHE A 129 -22.91 -11.71 -8.55
N ASP A 130 -23.10 -10.43 -8.82
CA ASP A 130 -24.32 -9.86 -9.35
C ASP A 130 -24.02 -8.74 -10.35
N SER A 131 -24.56 -8.87 -11.55
CA SER A 131 -24.58 -7.81 -12.58
C SER A 131 -23.20 -7.17 -12.87
N GLY A 132 -22.11 -7.95 -12.82
CA GLY A 132 -20.75 -7.46 -13.07
C GLY A 132 -20.00 -6.99 -11.83
N VAL A 133 -20.64 -6.99 -10.67
CA VAL A 133 -20.07 -6.64 -9.37
C VAL A 133 -19.88 -7.90 -8.52
N VAL A 134 -18.84 -7.94 -7.74
CA VAL A 134 -18.57 -8.97 -6.72
C VAL A 134 -18.77 -8.33 -5.36
N ASP A 135 -19.84 -8.73 -4.67
CA ASP A 135 -20.01 -8.42 -3.25
C ASP A 135 -19.11 -9.33 -2.44
N LEU A 136 -18.31 -8.75 -1.59
CA LEU A 136 -17.40 -9.42 -0.69
C LEU A 136 -17.87 -9.23 0.76
N ASP A 137 -17.78 -10.30 1.55
CA ASP A 137 -18.12 -10.32 2.97
C ASP A 137 -17.11 -11.21 3.70
N TRP A 138 -16.51 -10.72 4.78
CA TRP A 138 -15.58 -11.49 5.60
C TRP A 138 -15.55 -11.03 7.05
N ASP A 139 -15.39 -12.00 7.95
CA ASP A 139 -15.21 -11.75 9.37
C ASP A 139 -13.78 -11.26 9.65
N LEU A 140 -13.64 -10.26 10.51
CA LEU A 140 -12.35 -9.69 10.91
C LEU A 140 -11.65 -10.44 12.03
N ALA A 141 -12.14 -11.62 12.41
CA ALA A 141 -11.50 -12.44 13.41
C ALA A 141 -10.03 -12.70 13.04
N THR A 142 -9.16 -12.69 14.06
CA THR A 142 -7.77 -13.08 13.87
C THR A 142 -7.72 -14.60 13.78
N THR A 143 -7.59 -15.13 12.58
CA THR A 143 -7.45 -16.57 12.33
C THR A 143 -5.98 -16.93 12.15
N ASP A 144 -5.64 -18.21 12.30
CA ASP A 144 -4.27 -18.70 12.04
C ASP A 144 -3.87 -18.43 10.59
N GLU A 145 -4.78 -18.58 9.63
CA GLU A 145 -4.54 -18.28 8.22
C GLU A 145 -4.23 -16.79 7.99
N PHE A 146 -4.90 -15.90 8.73
CA PHE A 146 -4.60 -14.47 8.66
C PHE A 146 -3.20 -14.19 9.22
N LEU A 147 -2.86 -14.71 10.40
CA LEU A 147 -1.54 -14.55 11.02
C LEU A 147 -0.43 -15.09 10.13
N ASP A 148 -0.59 -16.29 9.59
CA ASP A 148 0.33 -16.88 8.61
C ASP A 148 0.51 -16.01 7.37
N SER A 149 -0.56 -15.36 6.92
CA SER A 149 -0.50 -14.50 5.73
C SER A 149 0.30 -13.22 6.01
N VAL A 150 0.14 -12.62 7.20
CA VAL A 150 0.92 -11.46 7.66
C VAL A 150 2.39 -11.85 7.78
N GLU A 151 2.71 -12.92 8.49
CA GLU A 151 4.08 -13.39 8.68
C GLU A 151 4.79 -13.68 7.36
N ARG A 152 4.13 -14.37 6.42
CA ARG A 152 4.68 -14.61 5.08
C ARG A 152 4.97 -13.32 4.30
N ARG A 153 4.19 -12.25 4.49
CA ARG A 153 4.46 -10.96 3.85
C ARG A 153 5.65 -10.25 4.48
N GLU A 154 5.74 -10.24 5.81
CA GLU A 154 6.89 -9.69 6.54
C GLU A 154 8.18 -10.40 6.14
N GLN A 155 8.22 -11.72 6.16
CA GLN A 155 9.37 -12.51 5.73
C GLN A 155 9.80 -12.21 4.29
N ARG A 156 8.84 -12.01 3.37
CA ARG A 156 9.16 -11.62 1.98
C ARG A 156 9.72 -10.20 1.90
N ALA A 157 9.22 -9.26 2.70
CA ALA A 157 9.74 -7.90 2.76
C ALA A 157 11.18 -7.89 3.29
N ASP A 158 11.44 -8.61 4.37
CA ASP A 158 12.76 -8.77 4.96
C ASP A 158 13.74 -9.44 4.00
N SER A 159 13.33 -10.52 3.35
CA SER A 159 14.14 -11.21 2.33
C SER A 159 14.52 -10.28 1.17
N ARG A 160 13.59 -9.42 0.72
CA ARG A 160 13.88 -8.42 -0.32
C ARG A 160 14.84 -7.34 0.16
N ALA A 161 14.70 -6.88 1.42
CA ALA A 161 15.61 -5.91 2.02
C ALA A 161 17.04 -6.48 2.14
N VAL A 162 17.17 -7.71 2.63
CA VAL A 162 18.46 -8.43 2.73
C VAL A 162 19.06 -8.66 1.34
N THR A 163 18.25 -9.06 0.37
CA THR A 163 18.72 -9.27 -1.02
C THR A 163 19.28 -7.97 -1.62
N ARG A 164 18.62 -6.83 -1.39
CA ARG A 164 19.13 -5.53 -1.87
C ARG A 164 20.46 -5.15 -1.23
N LEU A 165 20.68 -5.54 0.03
CA LEU A 165 21.94 -5.30 0.73
C LEU A 165 23.07 -6.21 0.22
N LEU A 166 22.76 -7.51 0.00
CA LEU A 166 23.75 -8.51 -0.40
C LEU A 166 24.05 -8.50 -1.89
N ILE A 167 23.10 -8.09 -2.73
CA ILE A 167 23.23 -8.01 -4.19
C ILE A 167 22.87 -6.58 -4.66
N PRO A 168 23.70 -5.59 -4.31
CA PRO A 168 23.44 -4.21 -4.69
C PRO A 168 23.64 -4.03 -6.21
N LYS A 169 22.86 -3.12 -6.80
CA LYS A 169 23.03 -2.74 -8.22
C LYS A 169 24.21 -1.83 -8.44
N ALA A 170 24.67 -1.14 -7.40
CA ALA A 170 25.84 -0.26 -7.41
C ALA A 170 26.35 -0.05 -5.98
N ILE A 171 27.59 0.35 -5.84
CA ILE A 171 28.25 0.65 -4.56
C ILE A 171 28.74 2.09 -4.59
N ALA A 172 28.45 2.88 -3.54
CA ALA A 172 29.04 4.20 -3.33
C ALA A 172 30.07 4.14 -2.21
N VAL A 173 31.29 4.57 -2.50
CA VAL A 173 32.40 4.64 -1.51
C VAL A 173 32.49 6.08 -1.02
N ILE A 174 31.94 6.35 0.15
CA ILE A 174 32.00 7.67 0.79
C ILE A 174 33.41 7.83 1.43
N GLY A 175 34.07 8.92 1.09
CA GLY A 175 35.46 9.15 1.52
C GLY A 175 36.52 8.46 0.65
N ALA A 176 36.14 8.06 -0.57
CA ALA A 176 37.09 7.59 -1.56
C ALA A 176 38.21 8.64 -1.77
N SER A 177 39.44 8.20 -1.86
CA SER A 177 40.61 9.10 -1.96
C SER A 177 41.65 8.51 -2.91
N ASP A 178 42.41 9.37 -3.55
CA ASP A 178 43.57 9.00 -4.36
C ASP A 178 44.89 9.04 -3.55
N ARG A 179 44.88 9.40 -2.24
CA ARG A 179 46.05 9.36 -1.38
C ARG A 179 46.46 7.91 -1.14
N PRO A 180 47.65 7.46 -1.60
CA PRO A 180 48.02 6.03 -1.66
C PRO A 180 47.96 5.26 -0.35
N SER A 181 48.14 5.93 0.80
CA SER A 181 48.15 5.30 2.13
C SER A 181 46.84 5.47 2.91
N SER A 182 45.80 6.02 2.31
CA SER A 182 44.52 6.22 2.99
C SER A 182 43.62 4.97 2.91
N VAL A 183 42.77 4.77 3.92
CA VAL A 183 41.78 3.72 3.95
C VAL A 183 40.82 3.84 2.75
N GLY A 184 40.43 5.09 2.40
CA GLY A 184 39.56 5.37 1.27
C GLY A 184 40.15 4.95 -0.08
N ALA A 185 41.49 5.11 -0.27
CA ALA A 185 42.18 4.64 -1.47
C ALA A 185 42.26 3.11 -1.54
N ALA A 186 42.55 2.46 -0.41
CA ALA A 186 42.64 1.00 -0.34
C ALA A 186 41.25 0.36 -0.61
N LEU A 187 40.19 0.89 0.01
CA LEU A 187 38.82 0.42 -0.20
C LEU A 187 38.39 0.62 -1.64
N TRP A 188 38.61 1.80 -2.20
CA TRP A 188 38.29 2.12 -3.61
C TRP A 188 38.98 1.14 -4.57
N LYS A 189 40.28 0.93 -4.42
CA LYS A 189 41.06 0.02 -5.26
C LYS A 189 40.58 -1.43 -5.16
N ASN A 190 40.26 -1.90 -3.95
CA ASN A 190 39.80 -3.25 -3.73
C ASN A 190 38.41 -3.48 -4.35
N LEU A 191 37.48 -2.54 -4.15
CA LEU A 191 36.12 -2.64 -4.71
C LEU A 191 36.16 -2.55 -6.24
N ASN A 192 36.89 -1.62 -6.83
CA ASN A 192 37.01 -1.54 -8.30
C ASN A 192 37.62 -2.80 -8.94
N ARG A 193 38.45 -3.55 -8.21
CA ARG A 193 39.02 -4.80 -8.71
C ARG A 193 38.08 -5.99 -8.52
N ALA A 194 37.27 -6.02 -7.48
CA ALA A 194 36.50 -7.20 -7.06
C ALA A 194 35.02 -7.11 -7.40
N ALA A 195 34.46 -5.90 -7.52
CA ALA A 195 33.02 -5.73 -7.74
C ALA A 195 32.63 -6.05 -9.18
N THR A 196 31.53 -6.75 -9.33
CA THR A 196 30.90 -7.06 -10.63
C THR A 196 29.84 -6.03 -11.05
N MET A 197 29.62 -4.99 -10.23
CA MET A 197 28.69 -3.91 -10.44
C MET A 197 29.39 -2.54 -10.40
N PRO A 198 28.75 -1.46 -10.87
CA PRO A 198 29.31 -0.12 -10.84
C PRO A 198 29.68 0.31 -9.41
N VAL A 199 30.88 0.88 -9.26
CA VAL A 199 31.37 1.46 -8.00
C VAL A 199 31.57 2.96 -8.22
N TYR A 200 31.00 3.79 -7.35
CA TYR A 200 31.07 5.24 -7.41
C TYR A 200 31.89 5.80 -6.25
N ALA A 201 32.81 6.69 -6.56
CA ALA A 201 33.57 7.43 -5.56
C ALA A 201 32.79 8.68 -5.13
N VAL A 202 32.61 8.88 -3.84
CA VAL A 202 31.98 10.06 -3.26
C VAL A 202 32.95 10.70 -2.28
N ASN A 203 33.39 11.92 -2.57
CA ASN A 203 34.24 12.70 -1.70
C ASN A 203 33.75 14.16 -1.69
N PRO A 204 33.30 14.69 -0.53
CA PRO A 204 32.79 16.06 -0.42
C PRO A 204 33.84 17.14 -0.64
N ASN A 205 35.13 16.79 -0.62
CA ASN A 205 36.24 17.71 -0.76
C ASN A 205 36.88 17.71 -2.16
N ARG A 206 36.17 17.18 -3.14
CA ARG A 206 36.62 17.12 -4.55
C ARG A 206 35.45 17.34 -5.51
#